data_b5f02ed6ad66d540e924871cf954195a
#
_entry.id   b5f02ed6ad66d540e924871cf954195a
#
_cell.length_a   1.000
_cell.length_b   1.000
_cell.length_c   1.000
_cell.angle_alpha   90.00
_cell.angle_beta   90.00
_cell.angle_gamma   90.00
#
_symmetry.space_group_name_H-M   'P 1'
#
loop_
_entity.id
_entity.type
_entity.pdbx_description
1 polymer ?
#
loop_
_entity_poly.entity_id
_entity_poly.type
_entity_poly.pdbx_seq_one_letter_code
_entity_poly.pdbx_strand_id
1 'polypeptide(L)'
;GCMDIDGVGDELIDKLIEAGLVRDVADFYQLSVDDLAGLDTGRTYLKDDKRRGVRAGDPIPVGATIAQKVVDELVKSKAQPLSRVLFALGIRHVGKSVAEVIARRFLTLDALVVANADEIAAVDGVGPKIAASVKQFFGVPENLAVLERLRVAGLTLEEDLSGEAARAAEEMGVAEDLVAAQPLAGLTFVLTGTLERRTRDEAGAALKALGAKVTGSVSKKTSYVVAGPGAGSKLTKAESLGIPVLDEDQLEHVLATGEIL
;
A
#
# COMPACT_ATOMS: atom_id res chain seq x y z
N GLY A 1 -4.48 16.32 -2.16
CA GLY A 1 -4.43 15.49 -3.34
C GLY A 1 -4.84 14.05 -3.12
N CYS A 2 -4.77 13.25 -4.17
CA CYS A 2 -5.19 11.84 -4.10
C CYS A 2 -4.30 11.02 -3.17
N MET A 3 -2.98 11.13 -3.31
CA MET A 3 -2.00 10.38 -2.52
C MET A 3 -1.37 11.21 -1.39
N ASP A 4 -1.79 12.47 -1.23
CA ASP A 4 -1.31 13.43 -0.20
C ASP A 4 0.22 13.53 -0.12
N ILE A 5 0.87 13.67 -1.29
CA ILE A 5 2.31 13.87 -1.40
C ILE A 5 2.58 15.38 -1.35
N ASP A 6 3.04 15.87 -0.20
CA ASP A 6 3.38 17.29 -0.05
C ASP A 6 4.65 17.64 -0.83
N GLY A 7 4.65 18.81 -1.45
CA GLY A 7 5.77 19.31 -2.25
C GLY A 7 5.76 18.88 -3.73
N VAL A 8 4.83 18.02 -4.15
CA VAL A 8 4.63 17.64 -5.56
C VAL A 8 3.46 18.44 -6.13
N GLY A 9 3.75 19.65 -6.62
CA GLY A 9 2.80 20.49 -7.33
C GLY A 9 2.99 20.45 -8.84
N ASP A 10 2.09 21.10 -9.59
CA ASP A 10 2.08 21.10 -11.05
C ASP A 10 3.43 21.55 -11.64
N GLU A 11 4.05 22.60 -11.08
CA GLU A 11 5.36 23.09 -11.55
C GLU A 11 6.46 22.00 -11.46
N LEU A 12 6.48 21.22 -10.38
CA LEU A 12 7.46 20.14 -10.21
C LEU A 12 7.16 18.98 -11.15
N ILE A 13 5.88 18.63 -11.32
CA ILE A 13 5.44 17.57 -12.23
C ILE A 13 5.88 17.91 -13.66
N ASP A 14 5.63 19.12 -14.12
CA ASP A 14 6.03 19.57 -15.45
C ASP A 14 7.55 19.45 -15.65
N LYS A 15 8.34 19.86 -14.65
CA LYS A 15 9.80 19.74 -14.70
C LYS A 15 10.28 18.29 -14.73
N LEU A 16 9.63 17.39 -13.99
CA LEU A 16 9.94 15.96 -13.99
C LEU A 16 9.64 15.32 -15.36
N ILE A 17 8.54 15.73 -16.00
CA ILE A 17 8.17 15.28 -17.35
C ILE A 17 9.15 15.85 -18.39
N GLU A 18 9.46 17.14 -18.35
CA GLU A 18 10.44 17.78 -19.23
C GLU A 18 11.84 17.14 -19.13
N ALA A 19 12.26 16.75 -17.92
CA ALA A 19 13.52 16.07 -17.67
C ALA A 19 13.47 14.56 -18.06
N GLY A 20 12.31 14.01 -18.43
CA GLY A 20 12.14 12.61 -18.78
C GLY A 20 12.22 11.64 -17.57
N LEU A 21 12.16 12.16 -16.34
CA LEU A 21 12.23 11.40 -15.11
C LEU A 21 10.90 10.72 -14.78
N VAL A 22 9.78 11.27 -15.22
CA VAL A 22 8.43 10.76 -14.99
C VAL A 22 7.65 10.71 -16.29
N ARG A 23 7.09 9.56 -16.61
CA ARG A 23 6.19 9.29 -17.75
C ARG A 23 4.82 8.83 -17.31
N ASP A 24 4.78 8.13 -16.17
CA ASP A 24 3.55 7.67 -15.53
C ASP A 24 3.67 7.73 -14.00
N VAL A 25 2.58 7.41 -13.30
CA VAL A 25 2.49 7.53 -11.85
C VAL A 25 3.43 6.59 -11.10
N ALA A 26 3.89 5.49 -11.70
CA ALA A 26 4.79 4.56 -11.05
C ALA A 26 6.25 5.07 -11.04
N ASP A 27 6.61 5.95 -11.99
CA ASP A 27 7.95 6.56 -12.04
C ASP A 27 8.23 7.42 -10.80
N PHE A 28 7.20 8.06 -10.21
CA PHE A 28 7.37 8.86 -9.00
C PHE A 28 8.01 8.06 -7.85
N TYR A 29 7.67 6.78 -7.72
CA TYR A 29 8.17 5.92 -6.64
C TYR A 29 9.58 5.38 -6.88
N GLN A 30 10.19 5.71 -8.01
CA GLN A 30 11.58 5.40 -8.36
C GLN A 30 12.51 6.61 -8.22
N LEU A 31 11.96 7.81 -8.00
CA LEU A 31 12.74 9.04 -7.87
C LEU A 31 13.64 8.99 -6.63
N SER A 32 14.90 9.30 -6.84
CA SER A 32 15.89 9.49 -5.78
C SER A 32 16.03 10.97 -5.39
N VAL A 33 16.69 11.23 -4.26
CA VAL A 33 17.03 12.60 -3.85
C VAL A 33 17.92 13.26 -4.89
N ASP A 34 18.85 12.52 -5.50
CA ASP A 34 19.78 13.06 -6.49
C ASP A 34 19.05 13.46 -7.79
N ASP A 35 18.05 12.69 -8.23
CA ASP A 35 17.24 13.02 -9.38
C ASP A 35 16.50 14.36 -9.20
N LEU A 36 16.02 14.61 -7.99
CA LEU A 36 15.25 15.80 -7.66
C LEU A 36 16.11 17.01 -7.34
N ALA A 37 17.23 16.81 -6.60
CA ALA A 37 18.00 17.92 -6.05
C ALA A 37 18.59 18.85 -7.10
N GLY A 38 19.00 18.29 -8.24
CA GLY A 38 19.57 19.03 -9.37
C GLY A 38 18.56 19.61 -10.33
N LEU A 39 17.27 19.28 -10.17
CA LEU A 39 16.22 19.69 -11.09
C LEU A 39 16.03 21.21 -11.05
N ASP A 40 16.01 21.86 -12.22
CA ASP A 40 15.83 23.32 -12.34
C ASP A 40 14.38 23.69 -11.97
N THR A 41 14.22 24.59 -10.99
CA THR A 41 12.90 25.11 -10.61
C THR A 41 12.28 26.09 -11.65
N GLY A 42 13.03 26.45 -12.70
CA GLY A 42 12.66 27.51 -13.63
C GLY A 42 12.83 28.93 -13.04
N ARG A 43 13.36 29.04 -11.83
CA ARG A 43 13.66 30.33 -11.17
C ARG A 43 15.15 30.59 -11.22
N THR A 44 15.52 31.89 -11.18
CA THR A 44 16.92 32.30 -11.21
C THR A 44 17.28 33.15 -10.00
N TYR A 45 18.56 33.13 -9.61
CA TYR A 45 19.07 34.02 -8.58
C TYR A 45 18.99 35.46 -9.02
N LEU A 46 18.43 36.33 -8.18
CA LEU A 46 18.28 37.77 -8.48
C LEU A 46 19.56 38.55 -8.26
N LYS A 47 20.51 38.01 -7.47
CA LYS A 47 21.79 38.67 -7.09
C LYS A 47 22.89 37.62 -6.98
N ASP A 48 24.14 38.10 -7.20
CA ASP A 48 25.32 37.27 -6.89
C ASP A 48 25.39 36.93 -5.40
N ASP A 49 25.66 35.67 -5.09
CA ASP A 49 25.98 35.23 -3.73
C ASP A 49 27.32 34.47 -3.76
N LYS A 50 28.37 35.19 -3.39
CA LYS A 50 29.74 34.65 -3.35
C LYS A 50 29.92 33.49 -2.37
N ARG A 51 29.11 33.41 -1.29
CA ARG A 51 29.15 32.31 -0.31
C ARG A 51 28.63 31.01 -0.90
N ARG A 52 27.64 31.12 -1.77
CA ARG A 52 27.03 29.97 -2.47
C ARG A 52 27.70 29.73 -3.84
N GLY A 53 28.55 30.63 -4.31
CA GLY A 53 29.22 30.53 -5.62
C GLY A 53 28.26 30.74 -6.81
N VAL A 54 27.11 31.40 -6.59
CA VAL A 54 26.08 31.63 -7.63
C VAL A 54 26.07 33.08 -8.10
N ARG A 55 25.64 33.30 -9.33
CA ARG A 55 25.50 34.62 -9.97
C ARG A 55 24.03 34.96 -10.21
N ALA A 56 23.75 36.24 -10.37
CA ALA A 56 22.45 36.68 -10.87
C ALA A 56 22.18 36.05 -12.24
N GLY A 57 21.00 35.47 -12.40
CA GLY A 57 20.60 34.74 -13.61
C GLY A 57 20.92 33.24 -13.60
N ASP A 58 21.74 32.74 -12.66
CA ASP A 58 21.93 31.28 -12.51
C ASP A 58 20.63 30.60 -12.12
N PRO A 59 20.34 29.37 -12.60
CA PRO A 59 19.13 28.63 -12.25
C PRO A 59 19.16 28.23 -10.76
N ILE A 60 17.98 28.25 -10.14
CA ILE A 60 17.80 27.78 -8.76
C ILE A 60 17.37 26.31 -8.81
N PRO A 61 18.18 25.35 -8.34
CA PRO A 61 17.77 23.96 -8.26
C PRO A 61 16.76 23.74 -7.13
N VAL A 62 16.03 22.64 -7.19
CA VAL A 62 15.14 22.17 -6.10
C VAL A 62 15.92 22.08 -4.77
N GLY A 63 17.13 21.57 -4.81
CA GLY A 63 18.02 21.43 -3.65
C GLY A 63 17.71 20.20 -2.79
N ALA A 64 18.74 19.70 -2.14
CA ALA A 64 18.69 18.43 -1.41
C ALA A 64 17.63 18.38 -0.29
N THR A 65 17.39 19.49 0.42
CA THR A 65 16.42 19.53 1.52
C THR A 65 14.98 19.34 1.03
N ILE A 66 14.62 19.98 -0.09
CA ILE A 66 13.27 19.84 -0.69
C ILE A 66 13.16 18.46 -1.34
N ALA A 67 14.20 18.02 -2.05
CA ALA A 67 14.27 16.70 -2.65
C ALA A 67 14.05 15.57 -1.63
N GLN A 68 14.74 15.65 -0.49
CA GLN A 68 14.57 14.67 0.61
C GLN A 68 13.14 14.67 1.14
N LYS A 69 12.56 15.87 1.36
CA LYS A 69 11.16 15.96 1.82
C LYS A 69 10.20 15.29 0.84
N VAL A 70 10.35 15.51 -0.46
CA VAL A 70 9.50 14.90 -1.49
C VAL A 70 9.65 13.38 -1.48
N VAL A 71 10.88 12.85 -1.39
CA VAL A 71 11.12 11.41 -1.31
C VAL A 71 10.49 10.81 -0.05
N ASP A 72 10.62 11.47 1.10
CA ASP A 72 10.01 11.03 2.36
C ASP A 72 8.48 10.99 2.25
N GLU A 73 7.85 11.97 1.61
CA GLU A 73 6.41 11.99 1.37
C GLU A 73 5.98 10.88 0.39
N LEU A 74 6.76 10.60 -0.66
CA LEU A 74 6.54 9.46 -1.56
C LEU A 74 6.59 8.13 -0.80
N VAL A 75 7.56 7.97 0.11
CA VAL A 75 7.64 6.76 0.97
C VAL A 75 6.40 6.64 1.87
N LYS A 76 5.97 7.71 2.52
CA LYS A 76 4.75 7.72 3.35
C LYS A 76 3.50 7.39 2.55
N SER A 77 3.39 7.90 1.33
CA SER A 77 2.23 7.69 0.48
C SER A 77 2.03 6.23 0.06
N LYS A 78 3.06 5.39 0.14
CA LYS A 78 2.96 3.95 -0.15
C LYS A 78 2.01 3.22 0.80
N ALA A 79 1.80 3.74 2.00
CA ALA A 79 0.88 3.19 3.00
C ALA A 79 -0.57 3.68 2.83
N GLN A 80 -0.87 4.47 1.81
CA GLN A 80 -2.25 4.91 1.54
C GLN A 80 -3.12 3.71 1.14
N PRO A 81 -4.40 3.66 1.58
CA PRO A 81 -5.31 2.56 1.29
C PRO A 81 -5.69 2.49 -0.20
N LEU A 82 -6.23 1.34 -0.62
CA LEU A 82 -6.64 1.08 -2.00
C LEU A 82 -7.59 2.16 -2.56
N SER A 83 -8.52 2.66 -1.77
CA SER A 83 -9.43 3.73 -2.16
C SER A 83 -8.70 4.98 -2.66
N ARG A 84 -7.59 5.33 -2.02
CA ARG A 84 -6.76 6.48 -2.43
C ARG A 84 -6.02 6.20 -3.73
N VAL A 85 -5.51 4.98 -3.88
CA VAL A 85 -4.84 4.53 -5.12
C VAL A 85 -5.82 4.54 -6.28
N LEU A 86 -7.02 3.96 -6.11
CA LEU A 86 -8.06 3.94 -7.16
C LEU A 86 -8.46 5.36 -7.60
N PHE A 87 -8.60 6.28 -6.65
CA PHE A 87 -8.87 7.68 -6.97
C PHE A 87 -7.70 8.33 -7.72
N ALA A 88 -6.46 8.04 -7.34
CA ALA A 88 -5.24 8.57 -7.98
C ALA A 88 -5.03 8.06 -9.40
N LEU A 89 -5.50 6.84 -9.72
CA LEU A 89 -5.40 6.26 -11.08
C LEU A 89 -6.24 7.02 -12.13
N GLY A 90 -7.16 7.90 -11.72
CA GLY A 90 -7.94 8.72 -12.63
C GLY A 90 -8.91 7.93 -13.51
N ILE A 91 -9.38 6.77 -13.05
CA ILE A 91 -10.34 5.94 -13.79
C ILE A 91 -11.59 6.78 -14.09
N ARG A 92 -12.01 6.82 -15.34
CA ARG A 92 -13.16 7.63 -15.76
C ARG A 92 -14.41 7.29 -14.93
N HIS A 93 -15.07 8.32 -14.41
CA HIS A 93 -16.24 8.24 -13.52
C HIS A 93 -15.96 7.69 -12.11
N VAL A 94 -14.73 7.37 -11.76
CA VAL A 94 -14.34 6.96 -10.42
C VAL A 94 -13.78 8.18 -9.68
N GLY A 95 -14.66 8.88 -8.97
CA GLY A 95 -14.27 9.93 -8.02
C GLY A 95 -13.95 9.35 -6.64
N LYS A 96 -13.61 10.21 -5.67
CA LYS A 96 -13.22 9.82 -4.31
C LYS A 96 -14.25 8.87 -3.67
N SER A 97 -15.53 9.24 -3.63
CA SER A 97 -16.59 8.43 -2.99
C SER A 97 -16.80 7.09 -3.70
N VAL A 98 -16.72 7.06 -5.04
CA VAL A 98 -16.83 5.82 -5.82
C VAL A 98 -15.62 4.91 -5.57
N ALA A 99 -14.41 5.47 -5.49
CA ALA A 99 -13.20 4.72 -5.16
C ALA A 99 -13.31 4.08 -3.76
N GLU A 100 -13.85 4.82 -2.77
CA GLU A 100 -14.06 4.32 -1.41
C GLU A 100 -15.03 3.14 -1.36
N VAL A 101 -16.20 3.23 -2.03
CA VAL A 101 -17.19 2.12 -2.00
C VAL A 101 -16.68 0.90 -2.77
N ILE A 102 -15.99 1.10 -3.90
CA ILE A 102 -15.36 0.00 -4.64
C ILE A 102 -14.27 -0.67 -3.78
N ALA A 103 -13.38 0.11 -3.17
CA ALA A 103 -12.29 -0.42 -2.36
C ALA A 103 -12.83 -1.20 -1.15
N ARG A 104 -13.86 -0.70 -0.47
CA ARG A 104 -14.53 -1.41 0.64
C ARG A 104 -15.15 -2.73 0.19
N ARG A 105 -15.71 -2.81 -1.02
CA ARG A 105 -16.34 -4.03 -1.53
C ARG A 105 -15.34 -5.09 -1.94
N PHE A 106 -14.24 -4.71 -2.57
CA PHE A 106 -13.27 -5.65 -3.14
C PHE A 106 -12.03 -5.86 -2.28
N LEU A 107 -11.73 -4.95 -1.38
CA LEU A 107 -10.62 -4.90 -0.42
C LEU A 107 -9.22 -4.95 -1.01
N THR A 108 -9.00 -5.69 -2.07
CA THR A 108 -7.71 -5.78 -2.75
C THR A 108 -7.85 -5.39 -4.22
N LEU A 109 -6.77 -4.84 -4.77
CA LEU A 109 -6.72 -4.54 -6.19
C LEU A 109 -6.93 -5.82 -7.03
N ASP A 110 -6.36 -6.94 -6.60
CA ASP A 110 -6.45 -8.21 -7.33
C ASP A 110 -7.89 -8.71 -7.43
N ALA A 111 -8.65 -8.64 -6.33
CA ALA A 111 -10.06 -8.98 -6.32
C ALA A 111 -10.86 -8.09 -7.29
N LEU A 112 -10.56 -6.78 -7.34
CA LEU A 112 -11.22 -5.85 -8.25
C LEU A 112 -10.85 -6.11 -9.73
N VAL A 113 -9.60 -6.45 -10.02
CA VAL A 113 -9.14 -6.75 -11.39
C VAL A 113 -9.86 -7.97 -11.97
N VAL A 114 -10.03 -9.03 -11.16
CA VAL A 114 -10.68 -10.28 -11.61
C VAL A 114 -12.21 -10.20 -11.63
N ALA A 115 -12.82 -9.30 -10.84
CA ALA A 115 -14.26 -9.10 -10.77
C ALA A 115 -14.87 -8.82 -12.14
N ASN A 116 -16.06 -9.33 -12.42
CA ASN A 116 -16.78 -9.04 -13.66
C ASN A 116 -17.54 -7.71 -13.57
N ALA A 117 -18.10 -7.23 -14.69
CA ALA A 117 -18.78 -5.94 -14.74
C ALA A 117 -20.07 -5.91 -13.90
N ASP A 118 -20.77 -7.02 -13.78
CA ASP A 118 -22.02 -7.12 -13.02
C ASP A 118 -21.74 -7.07 -11.50
N GLU A 119 -20.68 -7.72 -11.04
CA GLU A 119 -20.21 -7.65 -9.65
C GLU A 119 -19.82 -6.22 -9.25
N ILE A 120 -19.13 -5.51 -10.14
CA ILE A 120 -18.77 -4.11 -9.90
C ILE A 120 -20.01 -3.21 -9.93
N ALA A 121 -20.95 -3.45 -10.86
CA ALA A 121 -22.16 -2.67 -10.98
C ALA A 121 -23.16 -2.90 -9.83
N ALA A 122 -23.06 -4.04 -9.13
CA ALA A 122 -23.87 -4.37 -7.96
C ALA A 122 -23.47 -3.58 -6.70
N VAL A 123 -22.29 -2.92 -6.71
CA VAL A 123 -21.87 -2.07 -5.59
C VAL A 123 -22.76 -0.83 -5.52
N ASP A 124 -23.27 -0.52 -4.33
CA ASP A 124 -24.14 0.64 -4.13
C ASP A 124 -23.41 1.94 -4.55
N GLY A 125 -24.11 2.77 -5.33
CA GLY A 125 -23.50 3.97 -5.93
C GLY A 125 -22.61 3.73 -7.15
N VAL A 126 -22.44 2.47 -7.61
CA VAL A 126 -21.64 2.08 -8.78
C VAL A 126 -22.55 1.50 -9.86
N GLY A 127 -23.01 2.30 -10.78
CA GLY A 127 -23.87 1.80 -11.87
C GLY A 127 -23.08 1.14 -13.01
N PRO A 128 -23.79 0.55 -14.01
CA PRO A 128 -23.16 -0.16 -15.15
C PRO A 128 -22.13 0.69 -15.93
N LYS A 129 -22.35 2.00 -16.03
CA LYS A 129 -21.44 2.93 -16.71
C LYS A 129 -20.09 3.04 -16.00
N ILE A 130 -20.09 3.07 -14.68
CA ILE A 130 -18.88 3.13 -13.86
C ILE A 130 -18.16 1.77 -13.93
N ALA A 131 -18.90 0.67 -13.77
CA ALA A 131 -18.36 -0.68 -13.87
C ALA A 131 -17.68 -0.93 -15.23
N ALA A 132 -18.31 -0.49 -16.33
CA ALA A 132 -17.69 -0.57 -17.65
C ALA A 132 -16.39 0.24 -17.75
N SER A 133 -16.33 1.43 -17.14
CA SER A 133 -15.09 2.25 -17.14
C SER A 133 -13.99 1.58 -16.33
N VAL A 134 -14.29 0.96 -15.19
CA VAL A 134 -13.34 0.20 -14.37
C VAL A 134 -12.82 -1.01 -15.15
N LYS A 135 -13.69 -1.80 -15.77
CA LYS A 135 -13.28 -2.95 -16.59
C LYS A 135 -12.48 -2.53 -17.82
N GLN A 136 -12.84 -1.43 -18.46
CA GLN A 136 -12.08 -0.89 -19.59
C GLN A 136 -10.66 -0.51 -19.15
N PHE A 137 -10.51 0.14 -17.98
CA PHE A 137 -9.21 0.53 -17.44
C PHE A 137 -8.31 -0.69 -17.19
N PHE A 138 -8.83 -1.72 -16.53
CA PHE A 138 -8.09 -2.96 -16.27
C PHE A 138 -7.96 -3.89 -17.49
N GLY A 139 -8.69 -3.63 -18.56
CA GLY A 139 -8.55 -4.31 -19.84
C GLY A 139 -7.37 -3.80 -20.69
N VAL A 140 -6.74 -2.71 -20.29
CA VAL A 140 -5.59 -2.11 -21.00
C VAL A 140 -4.29 -2.65 -20.42
N PRO A 141 -3.47 -3.39 -21.20
CA PRO A 141 -2.23 -4.01 -20.72
C PRO A 141 -1.23 -3.00 -20.11
N GLU A 142 -1.16 -1.81 -20.65
CA GLU A 142 -0.29 -0.73 -20.18
C GLU A 142 -0.68 -0.28 -18.76
N ASN A 143 -1.98 -0.21 -18.46
CA ASN A 143 -2.45 0.11 -17.12
C ASN A 143 -2.09 -1.00 -16.12
N LEU A 144 -2.24 -2.27 -16.52
CA LEU A 144 -1.83 -3.39 -15.67
C LEU A 144 -0.33 -3.39 -15.40
N ALA A 145 0.48 -3.02 -16.40
CA ALA A 145 1.92 -2.89 -16.22
C ALA A 145 2.29 -1.77 -15.21
N VAL A 146 1.58 -0.63 -15.25
CA VAL A 146 1.74 0.45 -14.27
C VAL A 146 1.37 -0.04 -12.86
N LEU A 147 0.26 -0.76 -12.71
CA LEU A 147 -0.17 -1.31 -11.42
C LEU A 147 0.85 -2.30 -10.84
N GLU A 148 1.43 -3.15 -11.68
CA GLU A 148 2.48 -4.06 -11.23
C GLU A 148 3.74 -3.30 -10.78
N ARG A 149 4.11 -2.25 -11.46
CA ARG A 149 5.22 -1.36 -11.05
C ARG A 149 4.93 -0.66 -9.72
N LEU A 150 3.69 -0.24 -9.46
CA LEU A 150 3.27 0.30 -8.17
C LEU A 150 3.35 -0.75 -7.06
N ARG A 151 2.96 -2.01 -7.36
CA ARG A 151 3.10 -3.15 -6.45
C ARG A 151 4.56 -3.40 -6.09
N VAL A 152 5.43 -3.49 -7.10
CA VAL A 152 6.88 -3.67 -6.91
C VAL A 152 7.49 -2.51 -6.12
N ALA A 153 7.00 -1.29 -6.33
CA ALA A 153 7.42 -0.11 -5.56
C ALA A 153 6.97 -0.16 -4.09
N GLY A 154 6.12 -1.12 -3.69
CA GLY A 154 5.68 -1.36 -2.32
C GLY A 154 4.47 -0.54 -1.89
N LEU A 155 3.59 -0.13 -2.82
CA LEU A 155 2.33 0.49 -2.47
C LEU A 155 1.39 -0.54 -1.83
N THR A 156 0.63 -0.08 -0.84
CA THR A 156 -0.49 -0.83 -0.27
C THR A 156 -1.62 -0.83 -1.29
N LEU A 157 -1.91 -2.01 -1.89
CA LEU A 157 -2.98 -2.20 -2.87
C LEU A 157 -4.17 -2.91 -2.22
N GLU A 158 -4.38 -2.62 -0.94
CA GLU A 158 -5.41 -3.18 -0.07
C GLU A 158 -6.13 -2.06 0.67
N GLU A 159 -7.41 -2.27 0.99
CA GLU A 159 -8.17 -1.34 1.81
C GLU A 159 -8.02 -1.70 3.29
N ASP A 160 -7.80 -0.68 4.12
CA ASP A 160 -7.73 -0.86 5.57
C ASP A 160 -9.14 -0.76 6.17
N LEU A 161 -9.68 -1.87 6.64
CA LEU A 161 -10.96 -1.94 7.35
C LEU A 161 -10.82 -1.80 8.86
N SER A 162 -9.69 -1.34 9.37
CA SER A 162 -9.51 -1.10 10.80
C SER A 162 -10.39 0.08 11.26
N GLY A 163 -11.17 -0.14 12.32
CA GLY A 163 -11.99 0.89 12.95
C GLY A 163 -13.43 1.00 12.41
N GLU A 164 -13.89 2.21 12.09
CA GLU A 164 -15.28 2.48 11.66
C GLU A 164 -15.63 1.82 10.31
N ALA A 165 -14.64 1.67 9.44
CA ALA A 165 -14.82 1.02 8.14
C ALA A 165 -15.10 -0.50 8.27
N ALA A 166 -14.51 -1.17 9.26
CA ALA A 166 -14.79 -2.57 9.54
C ALA A 166 -16.24 -2.76 10.01
N ARG A 167 -16.72 -1.87 10.88
CA ARG A 167 -18.12 -1.90 11.35
C ARG A 167 -19.12 -1.62 10.24
N ALA A 168 -18.82 -0.66 9.37
CA ALA A 168 -19.67 -0.36 8.23
C ALA A 168 -19.72 -1.51 7.22
N ALA A 169 -18.63 -2.25 7.02
CA ALA A 169 -18.61 -3.44 6.16
C ALA A 169 -19.41 -4.61 6.76
N GLU A 170 -19.40 -4.78 8.09
CA GLU A 170 -20.26 -5.74 8.80
C GLU A 170 -21.76 -5.38 8.65
N GLU A 171 -22.10 -4.10 8.83
CA GLU A 171 -23.49 -3.62 8.68
C GLU A 171 -24.01 -3.76 7.23
N MET A 172 -23.13 -3.69 6.21
CA MET A 172 -23.50 -3.86 4.80
C MET A 172 -23.56 -5.32 4.34
N GLY A 173 -23.31 -6.30 5.22
CA GLY A 173 -23.37 -7.73 4.90
C GLY A 173 -22.29 -8.24 3.95
N VAL A 174 -21.23 -7.44 3.69
CA VAL A 174 -20.07 -7.84 2.84
C VAL A 174 -18.99 -8.55 3.64
N ALA A 175 -19.11 -8.62 4.97
CA ALA A 175 -18.14 -9.25 5.85
C ALA A 175 -18.09 -10.78 5.68
N GLU A 176 -19.21 -11.43 5.36
CA GLU A 176 -19.25 -12.90 5.24
C GLU A 176 -18.47 -13.42 4.02
N ASP A 177 -18.59 -12.75 2.85
CA ASP A 177 -17.81 -13.11 1.66
C ASP A 177 -16.32 -12.82 1.81
N LEU A 178 -15.97 -11.86 2.69
CA LEU A 178 -14.60 -11.42 2.95
C LEU A 178 -13.86 -12.30 3.97
N VAL A 179 -14.58 -12.80 4.97
CA VAL A 179 -14.05 -13.78 5.94
C VAL A 179 -13.66 -15.07 5.22
N ALA A 180 -14.39 -15.46 4.18
CA ALA A 180 -14.06 -16.61 3.35
C ALA A 180 -12.78 -16.40 2.49
N ALA A 181 -12.47 -15.16 2.12
CA ALA A 181 -11.28 -14.84 1.30
C ALA A 181 -10.04 -14.49 2.16
N GLN A 182 -10.24 -13.98 3.37
CA GLN A 182 -9.16 -13.58 4.30
C GLN A 182 -9.48 -14.02 5.74
N PRO A 183 -9.41 -15.31 6.03
CA PRO A 183 -9.84 -15.89 7.32
C PRO A 183 -9.06 -15.37 8.53
N LEU A 184 -7.87 -14.80 8.32
CA LEU A 184 -7.01 -14.25 9.38
C LEU A 184 -7.01 -12.72 9.43
N ALA A 185 -7.96 -12.06 8.78
CA ALA A 185 -8.05 -10.60 8.77
C ALA A 185 -8.19 -10.04 10.20
N GLY A 186 -7.45 -8.97 10.49
CA GLY A 186 -7.43 -8.34 11.82
C GLY A 186 -6.56 -9.02 12.86
N LEU A 187 -6.03 -10.22 12.61
CA LEU A 187 -5.13 -10.92 13.52
C LEU A 187 -3.67 -10.51 13.29
N THR A 188 -2.95 -10.34 14.38
CA THR A 188 -1.51 -10.01 14.36
C THR A 188 -0.68 -11.18 14.82
N PHE A 189 0.21 -11.65 13.97
CA PHE A 189 1.13 -12.77 14.25
C PHE A 189 2.56 -12.27 14.45
N VAL A 190 3.30 -12.97 15.30
CA VAL A 190 4.76 -12.83 15.47
C VAL A 190 5.40 -14.18 15.29
N LEU A 191 6.38 -14.27 14.39
CA LEU A 191 7.15 -15.48 14.15
C LEU A 191 8.46 -15.42 14.95
N THR A 192 8.78 -16.51 15.69
CA THR A 192 10.00 -16.63 16.48
C THR A 192 10.55 -18.06 16.46
N GLY A 193 11.83 -18.22 16.70
CA GLY A 193 12.47 -19.52 16.56
C GLY A 193 12.78 -19.88 15.10
N THR A 194 13.28 -21.06 14.85
CA THR A 194 13.53 -21.63 13.51
C THR A 194 12.33 -22.49 13.14
N LEU A 195 11.75 -22.28 11.98
CA LEU A 195 10.72 -23.16 11.43
C LEU A 195 11.44 -24.21 10.57
N GLU A 196 11.01 -25.48 10.67
CA GLU A 196 11.67 -26.60 9.98
C GLU A 196 11.11 -26.80 8.55
N ARG A 197 9.82 -26.52 8.35
CA ARG A 197 9.12 -26.74 7.07
C ARG A 197 9.15 -25.56 6.13
N ARG A 198 9.28 -24.34 6.69
CA ARG A 198 9.27 -23.08 5.92
C ARG A 198 10.26 -22.09 6.49
N THR A 199 10.75 -21.18 5.66
CA THR A 199 11.44 -20.00 6.16
C THR A 199 10.45 -19.04 6.84
N ARG A 200 10.95 -18.15 7.71
CA ARG A 200 10.11 -17.12 8.35
C ARG A 200 9.44 -16.19 7.32
N ASP A 201 10.13 -15.93 6.22
CA ASP A 201 9.63 -15.03 5.18
C ASP A 201 8.50 -15.72 4.39
N GLU A 202 8.62 -17.00 4.09
CA GLU A 202 7.56 -17.81 3.45
C GLU A 202 6.33 -17.94 4.36
N ALA A 203 6.54 -18.26 5.63
CA ALA A 203 5.45 -18.34 6.62
C ALA A 203 4.76 -16.97 6.81
N GLY A 204 5.56 -15.91 6.86
CA GLY A 204 5.05 -14.54 6.94
C GLY A 204 4.27 -14.10 5.72
N ALA A 205 4.71 -14.48 4.52
CA ALA A 205 4.00 -14.21 3.27
C ALA A 205 2.68 -14.99 3.20
N ALA A 206 2.68 -16.28 3.60
CA ALA A 206 1.48 -17.11 3.61
C ALA A 206 0.42 -16.59 4.60
N LEU A 207 0.82 -16.20 5.82
CA LEU A 207 -0.09 -15.57 6.79
C LEU A 207 -0.68 -14.25 6.26
N LYS A 208 0.13 -13.44 5.60
CA LYS A 208 -0.35 -12.18 4.98
C LYS A 208 -1.33 -12.45 3.84
N ALA A 209 -1.11 -13.48 3.03
CA ALA A 209 -2.04 -13.88 1.96
C ALA A 209 -3.43 -14.27 2.52
N LEU A 210 -3.50 -14.77 3.75
CA LEU A 210 -4.74 -15.06 4.48
C LEU A 210 -5.29 -13.85 5.26
N GLY A 211 -4.72 -12.65 5.07
CA GLY A 211 -5.18 -11.41 5.69
C GLY A 211 -4.55 -11.07 7.05
N ALA A 212 -3.63 -11.90 7.57
CA ALA A 212 -2.98 -11.63 8.86
C ALA A 212 -1.92 -10.52 8.78
N LYS A 213 -1.78 -9.75 9.85
CA LYS A 213 -0.66 -8.83 10.04
C LYS A 213 0.50 -9.55 10.70
N VAL A 214 1.69 -9.51 10.07
CA VAL A 214 2.90 -10.12 10.64
C VAL A 214 3.85 -9.03 11.12
N THR A 215 4.25 -9.09 12.41
CA THR A 215 5.11 -8.09 13.05
C THR A 215 6.36 -8.72 13.65
N GLY A 216 7.44 -7.94 13.77
CA GLY A 216 8.72 -8.40 14.32
C GLY A 216 8.79 -8.40 15.85
N SER A 217 7.82 -7.82 16.56
CA SER A 217 7.87 -7.66 18.02
C SER A 217 6.55 -8.03 18.70
N VAL A 218 6.63 -8.69 19.85
CA VAL A 218 5.47 -9.06 20.66
C VAL A 218 4.98 -7.86 21.48
N SER A 219 3.69 -7.58 21.43
CA SER A 219 3.01 -6.49 22.16
C SER A 219 1.60 -6.92 22.57
N LYS A 220 0.90 -6.11 23.38
CA LYS A 220 -0.50 -6.35 23.74
C LYS A 220 -1.48 -6.43 22.54
N LYS A 221 -1.03 -5.98 21.36
CA LYS A 221 -1.80 -6.05 20.11
C LYS A 221 -1.50 -7.33 19.30
N THR A 222 -0.59 -8.19 19.77
CA THR A 222 -0.27 -9.46 19.12
C THR A 222 -1.35 -10.47 19.47
N SER A 223 -1.95 -11.08 18.45
CA SER A 223 -3.00 -12.09 18.61
C SER A 223 -2.42 -13.47 18.85
N TYR A 224 -1.37 -13.84 18.12
CA TYR A 224 -0.71 -15.14 18.19
C TYR A 224 0.80 -15.02 18.01
N VAL A 225 1.54 -15.91 18.65
CA VAL A 225 2.98 -16.08 18.44
C VAL A 225 3.23 -17.48 17.91
N VAL A 226 3.87 -17.60 16.77
CA VAL A 226 4.33 -18.89 16.25
C VAL A 226 5.75 -19.11 16.71
N ALA A 227 5.98 -20.19 17.43
CA ALA A 227 7.26 -20.50 18.06
C ALA A 227 7.82 -21.82 17.53
N GLY A 228 8.88 -21.73 16.73
CA GLY A 228 9.72 -22.89 16.38
C GLY A 228 10.83 -23.15 17.39
N PRO A 229 11.65 -24.21 17.20
CA PRO A 229 12.83 -24.49 18.00
C PRO A 229 13.74 -23.27 18.18
N GLY A 230 14.22 -23.06 19.41
CA GLY A 230 15.06 -21.91 19.73
C GLY A 230 14.33 -20.58 19.86
N ALA A 231 13.02 -20.58 20.03
CA ALA A 231 12.25 -19.38 20.33
C ALA A 231 12.73 -18.78 21.66
N GLY A 232 13.37 -17.59 21.55
CA GLY A 232 14.00 -16.91 22.68
C GLY A 232 13.04 -15.93 23.40
N SER A 233 13.54 -14.75 23.72
CA SER A 233 12.85 -13.70 24.50
C SER A 233 11.43 -13.33 24.02
N LYS A 234 11.10 -13.55 22.76
CA LYS A 234 9.76 -13.28 22.23
C LYS A 234 8.73 -14.28 22.75
N LEU A 235 9.10 -15.57 22.93
CA LEU A 235 8.23 -16.59 23.53
C LEU A 235 7.93 -16.23 24.98
N THR A 236 8.96 -15.97 25.79
CA THR A 236 8.80 -15.57 27.20
C THR A 236 7.93 -14.32 27.33
N LYS A 237 8.06 -13.38 26.38
CA LYS A 237 7.22 -12.17 26.38
C LYS A 237 5.77 -12.47 26.01
N ALA A 238 5.51 -13.40 25.09
CA ALA A 238 4.17 -13.83 24.74
C ALA A 238 3.47 -14.48 25.95
N GLU A 239 4.16 -15.39 26.64
CA GLU A 239 3.68 -16.04 27.86
C GLU A 239 3.37 -15.04 28.96
N SER A 240 4.26 -14.04 29.18
CA SER A 240 4.04 -12.98 30.17
C SER A 240 2.85 -12.06 29.87
N LEU A 241 2.46 -11.96 28.61
CA LEU A 241 1.31 -11.18 28.16
C LEU A 241 0.03 -12.02 27.97
N GLY A 242 0.10 -13.34 28.22
CA GLY A 242 -1.02 -14.26 28.03
C GLY A 242 -1.42 -14.46 26.57
N ILE A 243 -0.48 -14.25 25.64
CA ILE A 243 -0.73 -14.39 24.20
C ILE A 243 -0.61 -15.87 23.82
N PRO A 244 -1.59 -16.45 23.11
CA PRO A 244 -1.53 -17.82 22.63
C PRO A 244 -0.30 -18.07 21.74
N VAL A 245 0.33 -19.23 21.97
CA VAL A 245 1.51 -19.66 21.20
C VAL A 245 1.13 -20.86 20.35
N LEU A 246 1.38 -20.77 19.07
CA LEU A 246 1.19 -21.83 18.09
C LEU A 246 2.54 -22.48 17.77
N ASP A 247 2.54 -23.80 17.64
CA ASP A 247 3.65 -24.55 17.09
C ASP A 247 3.60 -24.59 15.55
N GLU A 248 4.56 -25.28 14.92
CA GLU A 248 4.64 -25.32 13.46
C GLU A 248 3.54 -26.18 12.83
N ASP A 249 3.05 -27.23 13.51
CA ASP A 249 1.93 -28.03 13.02
C ASP A 249 0.63 -27.25 13.04
N GLN A 250 0.40 -26.47 14.10
CA GLN A 250 -0.73 -25.56 14.20
C GLN A 250 -0.65 -24.42 13.18
N LEU A 251 0.55 -23.90 12.90
CA LEU A 251 0.74 -22.93 11.83
C LEU A 251 0.34 -23.52 10.47
N GLU A 252 0.82 -24.73 10.13
CA GLU A 252 0.48 -25.38 8.86
C GLU A 252 -1.04 -25.64 8.75
N HIS A 253 -1.69 -26.01 9.85
CA HIS A 253 -3.15 -26.14 9.88
C HIS A 253 -3.83 -24.79 9.56
N VAL A 254 -3.43 -23.73 10.23
CA VAL A 254 -3.95 -22.37 10.00
C VAL A 254 -3.72 -21.93 8.56
N LEU A 255 -2.55 -22.22 7.98
CA LEU A 255 -2.24 -21.88 6.59
C LEU A 255 -3.06 -22.66 5.56
N ALA A 256 -3.45 -23.91 5.91
CA ALA A 256 -4.24 -24.78 5.02
C ALA A 256 -5.74 -24.51 5.09
N THR A 257 -6.27 -24.18 6.26
CA THR A 257 -7.72 -24.09 6.53
C THR A 257 -8.20 -22.64 6.77
N GLY A 258 -7.29 -21.76 7.18
CA GLY A 258 -7.65 -20.43 7.68
C GLY A 258 -8.22 -20.43 9.11
N GLU A 259 -8.36 -21.60 9.76
CA GLU A 259 -8.94 -21.74 11.08
C GLU A 259 -7.85 -21.89 12.15
N ILE A 260 -8.06 -21.29 13.31
CA ILE A 260 -7.17 -21.37 14.47
C ILE A 260 -7.76 -22.41 15.43
N LEU A 261 -6.96 -23.43 15.74
CA LEU A 261 -7.35 -24.52 16.65
C LEU A 261 -7.41 -24.03 18.09
#